data_48b7e06485d69b9e807fe1e7e7c1be00
#
_entry.id   48b7e06485d69b9e807fe1e7e7c1be00
#
_cell.length_a   1.000
_cell.length_b   1.000
_cell.length_c   1.000
_cell.angle_alpha   90.00
_cell.angle_beta   90.00
_cell.angle_gamma   90.00
#
_symmetry.space_group_name_H-M   'P 1'
#
loop_
_entity.id
_entity.type
_entity.pdbx_description
1 polymer ?
#
loop_
_entity_poly.entity_id
_entity_poly.type
_entity_poly.pdbx_seq_one_letter_code
_entity_poly.pdbx_strand_id
1 'polypeptide(L)'
;MRKYELIKLGLAAVMLTSASAASEAADVSVRPAYLPPPAPIPFVYNWTGFYAGVHAGAGWSDDNGGFIGGGQVGFNYQINQWVLGIEGDIAGTTIKDSVSATVIGPGVVITGNAEASLDWVSTLAPRVGYAFNNWLVYGKVGGAWAHASGTASAGINGMQFGSISVDETVSGWMLGIGAEYALSNNWTAKIEYNRMDFGNSGPFTDDKFNILKAGINYRFGAPGWPF
;
A
#
# COMPACT_ATOMS: atom_id res chain seq x y z
N MET A 1 27.90 -29.62 20.00
CA MET A 1 27.72 -30.85 19.20
C MET A 1 26.59 -30.56 18.22
N ARG A 2 26.90 -30.07 17.07
CA ARG A 2 27.14 -30.70 15.78
C ARG A 2 26.02 -31.66 15.37
N LYS A 3 25.17 -31.23 14.42
CA LYS A 3 24.66 -32.10 13.34
C LYS A 3 24.24 -31.22 12.14
N TYR A 4 25.17 -31.03 11.23
CA TYR A 4 24.92 -30.70 9.83
C TYR A 4 24.98 -32.02 9.08
N GLU A 5 23.98 -32.41 8.32
CA GLU A 5 24.06 -33.43 7.31
C GLU A 5 23.18 -33.04 6.11
N LEU A 6 23.78 -32.42 5.08
CA LEU A 6 23.98 -32.94 3.74
C LEU A 6 22.70 -33.32 2.97
N ILE A 7 22.23 -32.37 2.18
CA ILE A 7 21.38 -32.62 1.01
C ILE A 7 22.33 -32.92 -0.16
N LYS A 8 22.37 -34.16 -0.59
CA LYS A 8 23.12 -34.61 -1.77
C LYS A 8 22.36 -34.33 -3.03
N LEU A 9 22.94 -33.48 -3.91
CA LEU A 9 22.53 -33.35 -5.30
C LEU A 9 22.74 -34.68 -6.03
N GLY A 10 21.66 -35.28 -6.53
CA GLY A 10 21.70 -36.33 -7.51
C GLY A 10 21.74 -35.78 -8.92
N LEU A 11 22.92 -35.79 -9.55
CA LEU A 11 23.10 -35.46 -10.96
C LEU A 11 22.81 -36.71 -11.79
N ALA A 12 21.66 -36.77 -12.46
CA ALA A 12 21.36 -37.86 -13.41
C ALA A 12 21.89 -37.44 -14.80
N ALA A 13 22.98 -38.07 -15.22
CA ALA A 13 23.52 -38.01 -16.57
C ALA A 13 22.65 -38.87 -17.50
N VAL A 14 21.96 -38.24 -18.47
CA VAL A 14 21.28 -38.92 -19.56
C VAL A 14 22.29 -39.13 -20.70
N MET A 15 22.66 -40.40 -20.92
CA MET A 15 23.47 -40.79 -22.09
C MET A 15 22.58 -40.78 -23.35
N LEU A 16 22.93 -39.93 -24.32
CA LEU A 16 22.38 -40.01 -25.68
C LEU A 16 23.03 -41.19 -26.40
N THR A 17 22.25 -42.19 -26.71
CA THR A 17 22.60 -43.20 -27.75
C THR A 17 22.15 -42.71 -29.10
N SER A 18 23.10 -42.40 -29.96
CA SER A 18 22.87 -42.06 -31.39
C SER A 18 22.53 -43.31 -32.18
N ALA A 19 21.29 -43.49 -32.57
CA ALA A 19 20.89 -44.45 -33.61
C ALA A 19 20.86 -43.71 -34.94
N SER A 20 21.79 -44.08 -35.83
CA SER A 20 21.81 -43.67 -37.22
C SER A 20 20.76 -44.47 -38.02
N ALA A 21 19.63 -43.87 -38.36
CA ALA A 21 18.66 -44.43 -39.32
C ALA A 21 18.98 -43.91 -40.71
N ALA A 22 19.08 -44.82 -41.66
CA ALA A 22 19.30 -44.54 -43.06
C ALA A 22 18.13 -43.74 -43.66
N SER A 23 18.46 -42.70 -44.42
CA SER A 23 17.52 -41.82 -45.11
C SER A 23 17.05 -42.53 -46.40
N GLU A 24 15.80 -42.93 -46.43
CA GLU A 24 15.10 -43.14 -47.70
C GLU A 24 14.51 -41.79 -48.14
N ALA A 25 15.00 -41.32 -49.26
CA ALA A 25 14.47 -40.10 -49.91
C ALA A 25 13.10 -40.40 -50.52
N ALA A 26 12.03 -40.23 -49.78
CA ALA A 26 10.69 -40.16 -50.33
C ALA A 26 10.45 -38.72 -50.82
N ASP A 27 10.06 -38.61 -52.06
CA ASP A 27 9.59 -37.36 -52.70
C ASP A 27 8.33 -36.85 -51.96
N VAL A 28 8.58 -36.03 -50.93
CA VAL A 28 7.50 -35.41 -50.14
C VAL A 28 7.06 -34.17 -50.87
N SER A 29 5.88 -34.25 -51.50
CA SER A 29 5.16 -33.06 -52.00
C SER A 29 5.12 -32.01 -50.90
N VAL A 30 5.77 -30.87 -51.12
CA VAL A 30 5.86 -29.75 -50.19
C VAL A 30 4.44 -29.19 -49.94
N ARG A 31 3.76 -29.70 -48.95
CA ARG A 31 2.58 -29.02 -48.43
C ARG A 31 3.02 -27.64 -47.94
N PRO A 32 2.34 -26.55 -48.37
CA PRO A 32 2.66 -25.23 -47.81
C PRO A 32 2.62 -25.33 -46.29
N ALA A 33 3.73 -24.97 -45.65
CA ALA A 33 3.83 -24.97 -44.20
C ALA A 33 2.69 -24.08 -43.65
N TYR A 34 1.75 -24.69 -42.93
CA TYR A 34 0.75 -23.96 -42.18
C TYR A 34 1.49 -23.16 -41.12
N LEU A 35 1.68 -21.86 -41.38
CA LEU A 35 2.16 -20.95 -40.36
C LEU A 35 0.99 -20.78 -39.37
N PRO A 36 1.15 -21.22 -38.12
CA PRO A 36 0.12 -20.97 -37.11
C PRO A 36 -0.11 -19.45 -37.07
N PRO A 37 -1.37 -19.01 -36.86
CA PRO A 37 -1.65 -17.59 -36.66
C PRO A 37 -0.76 -17.05 -35.55
N PRO A 38 -0.23 -15.81 -35.70
CA PRO A 38 0.62 -15.22 -34.69
C PRO A 38 -0.12 -15.29 -33.35
N ALA A 39 0.60 -15.71 -32.32
CA ALA A 39 0.05 -15.78 -30.96
C ALA A 39 -0.56 -14.41 -30.62
N PRO A 40 -1.77 -14.34 -30.02
CA PRO A 40 -2.37 -13.08 -29.65
C PRO A 40 -1.40 -12.33 -28.77
N ILE A 41 -1.07 -11.10 -29.15
CA ILE A 41 -0.20 -10.22 -28.36
C ILE A 41 -0.91 -10.04 -27.02
N PRO A 42 -0.31 -10.41 -25.88
CA PRO A 42 -0.94 -10.21 -24.60
C PRO A 42 -1.24 -8.72 -24.43
N PHE A 43 -2.51 -8.40 -24.15
CA PHE A 43 -2.95 -7.03 -23.91
C PHE A 43 -2.31 -6.57 -22.58
N VAL A 44 -1.22 -5.84 -22.67
CA VAL A 44 -0.57 -5.23 -21.49
C VAL A 44 -1.28 -3.90 -21.26
N TYR A 45 -1.92 -3.77 -20.08
CA TYR A 45 -2.55 -2.52 -19.68
C TYR A 45 -1.49 -1.41 -19.58
N ASN A 46 -1.77 -0.26 -20.18
CA ASN A 46 -0.88 0.90 -20.10
C ASN A 46 -1.22 1.71 -18.83
N TRP A 47 -0.29 1.77 -17.88
CA TRP A 47 -0.44 2.47 -16.61
C TRP A 47 -0.14 3.97 -16.70
N THR A 48 0.34 4.49 -17.84
CA THR A 48 0.68 5.91 -18.00
C THR A 48 -0.57 6.79 -17.92
N GLY A 49 -0.49 7.86 -17.12
CA GLY A 49 -1.53 8.88 -17.03
C GLY A 49 -1.77 9.36 -15.61
N PHE A 50 -2.56 10.42 -15.50
CA PHE A 50 -3.09 10.90 -14.23
C PHE A 50 -4.22 9.99 -13.73
N TYR A 51 -4.32 9.86 -12.43
CA TYR A 51 -5.44 9.17 -11.81
C TYR A 51 -5.87 9.89 -10.52
N ALA A 52 -7.12 9.70 -10.17
CA ALA A 52 -7.68 10.06 -8.89
C ALA A 52 -8.54 8.90 -8.37
N GLY A 53 -8.62 8.74 -7.07
CA GLY A 53 -9.36 7.65 -6.48
C GLY A 53 -9.75 7.88 -5.04
N VAL A 54 -10.46 6.91 -4.51
CA VAL A 54 -10.86 6.86 -3.11
C VAL A 54 -10.41 5.54 -2.50
N HIS A 55 -10.18 5.55 -1.19
CA HIS A 55 -9.79 4.36 -0.46
C HIS A 55 -10.44 4.33 0.93
N ALA A 56 -10.54 3.14 1.48
CA ALA A 56 -10.91 2.89 2.85
C ALA A 56 -10.07 1.74 3.39
N GLY A 57 -9.91 1.71 4.72
CA GLY A 57 -9.09 0.68 5.35
C GLY A 57 -9.07 0.79 6.85
N ALA A 58 -8.05 0.18 7.43
CA ALA A 58 -7.77 0.21 8.85
C ALA A 58 -6.35 0.68 9.10
N GLY A 59 -6.18 1.52 10.11
CA GLY A 59 -4.89 1.92 10.65
C GLY A 59 -4.75 1.42 12.06
N TRP A 60 -3.53 1.05 12.46
CA TRP A 60 -3.24 0.59 13.82
C TRP A 60 -1.80 0.89 14.22
N SER A 61 -1.63 1.12 15.50
CA SER A 61 -0.37 1.06 16.22
C SER A 61 -0.44 -0.07 17.27
N ASP A 62 0.56 -0.22 18.11
CA ASP A 62 0.65 -1.37 19.03
C ASP A 62 -0.59 -1.51 19.94
N ASP A 63 -1.18 -0.39 20.40
CA ASP A 63 -2.28 -0.40 21.37
C ASP A 63 -3.63 0.07 20.81
N ASN A 64 -3.64 0.77 19.65
CA ASN A 64 -4.85 1.43 19.13
C ASN A 64 -5.04 1.20 17.65
N GLY A 65 -6.30 1.08 17.24
CA GLY A 65 -6.67 0.94 15.85
C GLY A 65 -8.02 1.57 15.53
N GLY A 66 -8.22 1.86 14.23
CA GLY A 66 -9.46 2.42 13.77
C GLY A 66 -9.57 2.40 12.24
N PHE A 67 -10.71 2.86 11.75
CA PHE A 67 -10.95 2.97 10.33
C PHE A 67 -10.33 4.26 9.77
N ILE A 68 -9.90 4.17 8.52
CA ILE A 68 -9.46 5.30 7.74
C ILE A 68 -10.24 5.35 6.42
N GLY A 69 -10.44 6.54 5.89
CA GLY A 69 -11.03 6.72 4.56
C GLY A 69 -10.63 8.04 3.96
N GLY A 70 -10.40 8.05 2.65
CA GLY A 70 -9.86 9.23 2.00
C GLY A 70 -9.79 9.14 0.50
N GLY A 71 -8.96 10.01 -0.07
CA GLY A 71 -8.73 10.08 -1.49
C GLY A 71 -7.25 10.17 -1.83
N GLN A 72 -6.94 9.80 -3.06
CA GLN A 72 -5.60 9.89 -3.63
C GLN A 72 -5.65 10.46 -5.04
N VAL A 73 -4.56 11.12 -5.40
CA VAL A 73 -4.27 11.56 -6.76
C VAL A 73 -2.85 11.20 -7.11
N GLY A 74 -2.59 10.92 -8.37
CA GLY A 74 -1.24 10.59 -8.79
C GLY A 74 -1.05 10.62 -10.29
N PHE A 75 0.19 10.42 -10.67
CA PHE A 75 0.61 10.28 -12.06
C PHE A 75 1.57 9.11 -12.19
N ASN A 76 1.39 8.31 -13.23
CA ASN A 76 2.28 7.21 -13.61
C ASN A 76 2.85 7.43 -14.98
N TYR A 77 4.08 6.97 -15.16
CA TYR A 77 4.76 6.85 -16.44
C TYR A 77 5.31 5.44 -16.61
N GLN A 78 4.87 4.74 -17.64
CA GLN A 78 5.28 3.35 -17.91
C GLN A 78 6.33 3.29 -18.99
N ILE A 79 7.42 2.57 -18.70
CA ILE A 79 8.49 2.26 -19.65
C ILE A 79 8.62 0.73 -19.69
N ASN A 80 8.16 0.11 -20.75
CA ASN A 80 8.05 -1.36 -20.85
C ASN A 80 7.19 -1.92 -19.70
N GLN A 81 7.77 -2.74 -18.82
CA GLN A 81 7.10 -3.29 -17.63
C GLN A 81 7.29 -2.42 -16.37
N TRP A 82 8.18 -1.43 -16.40
CA TRP A 82 8.43 -0.58 -15.26
C TRP A 82 7.47 0.61 -15.24
N VAL A 83 6.92 0.88 -14.08
CA VAL A 83 6.03 2.03 -13.84
C VAL A 83 6.67 2.90 -12.78
N LEU A 84 6.94 4.15 -13.15
CA LEU A 84 7.40 5.19 -12.25
C LEU A 84 6.25 6.16 -12.01
N GLY A 85 6.02 6.56 -10.77
CA GLY A 85 4.92 7.47 -10.47
C GLY A 85 5.16 8.30 -9.22
N ILE A 86 4.22 9.20 -8.98
CA ILE A 86 4.10 9.96 -7.74
C ILE A 86 2.64 9.93 -7.31
N GLU A 87 2.40 9.73 -6.02
CA GLU A 87 1.05 9.69 -5.43
C GLU A 87 0.98 10.60 -4.21
N GLY A 88 -0.03 11.44 -4.17
CA GLY A 88 -0.46 12.18 -2.99
C GLY A 88 -1.76 11.59 -2.45
N ASP A 89 -1.88 11.50 -1.14
CA ASP A 89 -2.96 10.83 -0.43
C ASP A 89 -3.37 11.65 0.80
N ILE A 90 -4.66 11.68 1.09
CA ILE A 90 -5.21 12.26 2.33
C ILE A 90 -6.33 11.37 2.84
N ALA A 91 -6.32 11.07 4.12
CA ALA A 91 -7.32 10.25 4.79
C ALA A 91 -7.73 10.84 6.14
N GLY A 92 -9.02 10.87 6.41
CA GLY A 92 -9.57 11.07 7.73
C GLY A 92 -9.53 9.76 8.52
N THR A 93 -9.47 9.85 9.85
CA THR A 93 -9.40 8.67 10.72
C THR A 93 -10.48 8.69 11.81
N THR A 94 -10.80 7.53 12.35
CA THR A 94 -11.68 7.38 13.52
C THR A 94 -10.89 6.96 14.76
N ILE A 95 -9.57 7.08 14.73
CA ILE A 95 -8.69 6.63 15.80
C ILE A 95 -8.73 7.64 16.93
N LYS A 96 -9.17 7.17 18.10
CA LYS A 96 -9.27 7.96 19.32
C LYS A 96 -8.75 7.16 20.49
N ASP A 97 -8.13 7.85 21.41
CA ASP A 97 -7.70 7.32 22.69
C ASP A 97 -8.25 8.20 23.80
N SER A 98 -8.73 7.61 24.89
CA SER A 98 -9.26 8.35 26.02
C SER A 98 -8.86 7.70 27.33
N VAL A 99 -8.37 8.54 28.25
CA VAL A 99 -8.02 8.14 29.61
C VAL A 99 -8.84 8.97 30.58
N SER A 100 -9.48 8.31 31.53
CA SER A 100 -10.21 8.98 32.62
C SER A 100 -9.67 8.51 33.98
N ALA A 101 -9.50 9.43 34.90
CA ALA A 101 -9.14 9.17 36.28
C ALA A 101 -10.14 9.83 37.23
N THR A 102 -10.58 9.09 38.24
CA THR A 102 -11.48 9.59 39.27
C THR A 102 -10.88 9.36 40.65
N VAL A 103 -10.77 10.41 41.43
CA VAL A 103 -10.35 10.35 42.82
C VAL A 103 -11.54 10.72 43.71
N ILE A 104 -11.88 9.84 44.65
CA ILE A 104 -13.02 10.02 45.57
C ILE A 104 -12.47 10.25 46.97
N GLY A 105 -12.80 11.41 47.56
CA GLY A 105 -12.51 11.77 48.96
C GLY A 105 -13.81 12.04 49.72
N PRO A 106 -13.74 12.27 51.05
CA PRO A 106 -14.90 12.62 51.88
C PRO A 106 -15.57 13.93 51.41
N GLY A 107 -16.71 13.83 50.68
CA GLY A 107 -17.45 14.97 50.16
C GLY A 107 -16.88 15.61 48.91
N VAL A 108 -15.89 15.00 48.28
CA VAL A 108 -15.22 15.54 47.09
C VAL A 108 -14.96 14.39 46.09
N VAL A 109 -15.38 14.60 44.84
CA VAL A 109 -15.07 13.72 43.68
C VAL A 109 -14.31 14.57 42.65
N ILE A 110 -13.07 14.20 42.37
CA ILE A 110 -12.23 14.85 41.36
C ILE A 110 -12.20 13.93 40.14
N THR A 111 -12.56 14.46 38.97
CA THR A 111 -12.50 13.76 37.70
C THR A 111 -11.53 14.45 36.75
N GLY A 112 -10.64 13.66 36.13
CA GLY A 112 -9.78 14.11 35.06
C GLY A 112 -10.06 13.27 33.82
N ASN A 113 -10.24 13.90 32.67
CA ASN A 113 -10.40 13.22 31.38
C ASN A 113 -9.37 13.78 30.42
N ALA A 114 -8.70 12.90 29.68
CA ALA A 114 -7.85 13.25 28.57
C ALA A 114 -8.30 12.44 27.34
N GLU A 115 -8.50 13.11 26.23
CA GLU A 115 -8.85 12.51 24.94
C GLU A 115 -7.83 12.97 23.89
N ALA A 116 -7.33 12.02 23.13
CA ALA A 116 -6.46 12.27 21.98
C ALA A 116 -7.11 11.66 20.76
N SER A 117 -7.12 12.38 19.64
CA SER A 117 -7.62 11.89 18.37
C SER A 117 -6.61 12.15 17.27
N LEU A 118 -6.54 11.21 16.33
CA LEU A 118 -5.84 11.37 15.06
C LEU A 118 -6.89 11.79 14.03
N ASP A 119 -6.83 13.04 13.56
CA ASP A 119 -7.90 13.59 12.74
C ASP A 119 -7.71 13.26 11.26
N TRP A 120 -6.51 13.49 10.74
CA TRP A 120 -6.16 13.16 9.37
C TRP A 120 -4.68 12.80 9.21
N VAL A 121 -4.43 12.03 8.16
CA VAL A 121 -3.08 11.65 7.71
C VAL A 121 -2.98 11.98 6.23
N SER A 122 -1.87 12.56 5.80
CA SER A 122 -1.55 12.78 4.40
C SER A 122 -0.18 12.27 4.04
N THR A 123 0.00 11.87 2.79
CA THR A 123 1.28 11.36 2.29
C THR A 123 1.60 11.91 0.91
N LEU A 124 2.88 12.04 0.62
CA LEU A 124 3.39 12.32 -0.72
C LEU A 124 4.58 11.41 -0.99
N ALA A 125 4.46 10.54 -1.98
CA ALA A 125 5.45 9.51 -2.21
C ALA A 125 5.65 9.21 -3.70
N PRO A 126 6.91 9.19 -4.19
CA PRO A 126 7.26 8.50 -5.42
C PRO A 126 6.97 7.00 -5.28
N ARG A 127 6.58 6.37 -6.39
CA ARG A 127 6.33 4.93 -6.46
C ARG A 127 7.04 4.30 -7.66
N VAL A 128 7.52 3.09 -7.47
CA VAL A 128 8.14 2.27 -8.51
C VAL A 128 7.44 0.92 -8.52
N GLY A 129 6.99 0.48 -9.70
CA GLY A 129 6.26 -0.76 -9.85
C GLY A 129 6.66 -1.55 -11.09
N TYR A 130 6.22 -2.79 -11.11
CA TYR A 130 6.36 -3.69 -12.22
C TYR A 130 4.98 -4.15 -12.70
N ALA A 131 4.70 -3.88 -13.97
CA ALA A 131 3.44 -4.21 -14.63
C ALA A 131 3.54 -5.55 -15.37
N PHE A 132 2.56 -6.42 -15.17
CA PHE A 132 2.41 -7.68 -15.90
C PHE A 132 0.92 -7.95 -16.16
N ASN A 133 0.58 -8.10 -17.42
CA ASN A 133 -0.82 -8.17 -17.86
C ASN A 133 -1.63 -6.96 -17.31
N ASN A 134 -2.67 -7.22 -16.51
CA ASN A 134 -3.51 -6.22 -15.88
C ASN A 134 -3.10 -5.89 -14.45
N TRP A 135 -1.98 -6.42 -13.96
CA TRP A 135 -1.47 -6.21 -12.61
C TRP A 135 -0.31 -5.22 -12.58
N LEU A 136 -0.28 -4.41 -11.54
CA LEU A 136 0.86 -3.58 -11.15
C LEU A 136 1.18 -3.88 -9.70
N VAL A 137 2.39 -4.37 -9.42
CA VAL A 137 2.92 -4.48 -8.06
C VAL A 137 3.93 -3.36 -7.87
N TYR A 138 3.85 -2.64 -6.76
CA TYR A 138 4.67 -1.45 -6.56
C TYR A 138 5.11 -1.28 -5.11
N GLY A 139 6.21 -0.56 -4.94
CA GLY A 139 6.67 -0.01 -3.69
C GLY A 139 6.67 1.52 -3.76
N LYS A 140 6.50 2.17 -2.61
CA LYS A 140 6.59 3.63 -2.47
C LYS A 140 7.28 4.00 -1.17
N VAL A 141 7.99 5.13 -1.19
CA VAL A 141 8.63 5.72 -0.02
C VAL A 141 8.46 7.23 -0.10
N GLY A 142 8.14 7.88 1.00
CA GLY A 142 7.89 9.33 0.95
C GLY A 142 7.70 9.98 2.30
N GLY A 143 7.22 11.21 2.28
CA GLY A 143 6.82 11.96 3.47
C GLY A 143 5.41 11.62 3.92
N ALA A 144 5.19 11.66 5.23
CA ALA A 144 3.88 11.53 5.86
C ALA A 144 3.68 12.68 6.84
N TRP A 145 2.44 13.16 6.94
CA TRP A 145 2.02 14.19 7.89
C TRP A 145 0.75 13.71 8.56
N ALA A 146 0.71 13.88 9.88
CA ALA A 146 -0.45 13.51 10.67
C ALA A 146 -0.85 14.68 11.57
N HIS A 147 -2.14 14.94 11.68
CA HIS A 147 -2.70 15.96 12.57
C HIS A 147 -3.43 15.27 13.71
N ALA A 148 -2.96 15.56 14.92
CA ALA A 148 -3.54 15.03 16.13
C ALA A 148 -4.08 16.18 16.98
N SER A 149 -5.25 15.99 17.58
CA SER A 149 -5.83 16.90 18.56
C SER A 149 -5.95 16.20 19.93
N GLY A 150 -5.70 16.96 20.98
CA GLY A 150 -5.81 16.50 22.35
C GLY A 150 -6.63 17.47 23.19
N THR A 151 -7.51 16.92 24.04
CA THR A 151 -8.27 17.70 25.00
C THR A 151 -8.13 17.09 26.39
N ALA A 152 -7.70 17.88 27.35
CA ALA A 152 -7.70 17.49 28.76
C ALA A 152 -8.68 18.36 29.54
N SER A 153 -9.50 17.75 30.39
CA SER A 153 -10.47 18.46 31.23
C SER A 153 -10.42 17.94 32.66
N ALA A 154 -10.68 18.82 33.58
CA ALA A 154 -10.77 18.50 35.01
C ALA A 154 -12.08 19.02 35.62
N GLY A 155 -12.65 18.25 36.54
CA GLY A 155 -13.90 18.59 37.22
C GLY A 155 -13.88 18.18 38.68
N ILE A 156 -14.70 18.85 39.50
CA ILE A 156 -14.92 18.54 40.93
C ILE A 156 -16.42 18.46 41.16
N ASN A 157 -16.88 17.37 41.76
CA ASN A 157 -18.30 17.12 42.06
C ASN A 157 -19.26 17.31 40.89
N GLY A 158 -18.81 16.92 39.67
CA GLY A 158 -19.58 17.05 38.44
C GLY A 158 -19.53 18.44 37.77
N MET A 159 -18.84 19.41 38.36
CA MET A 159 -18.60 20.71 37.74
C MET A 159 -17.24 20.71 37.03
N GLN A 160 -17.21 21.06 35.75
CA GLN A 160 -15.97 21.22 34.98
C GLN A 160 -15.33 22.56 35.27
N PHE A 161 -14.05 22.59 35.70
CA PHE A 161 -13.33 23.81 36.06
C PHE A 161 -12.40 24.34 34.98
N GLY A 162 -12.04 23.50 34.03
CA GLY A 162 -11.17 23.91 32.93
C GLY A 162 -11.01 22.83 31.91
N SER A 163 -10.69 23.25 30.69
CA SER A 163 -10.25 22.40 29.60
C SER A 163 -9.08 23.05 28.86
N ILE A 164 -8.13 22.24 28.45
CA ILE A 164 -7.00 22.64 27.62
C ILE A 164 -7.08 21.80 26.36
N SER A 165 -7.02 22.46 25.20
CA SER A 165 -6.91 21.77 23.90
C SER A 165 -5.54 22.07 23.30
N VAL A 166 -4.94 21.04 22.67
CA VAL A 166 -3.66 21.13 21.99
C VAL A 166 -3.83 20.46 20.63
N ASP A 167 -3.44 21.17 19.59
CA ASP A 167 -3.44 20.67 18.22
C ASP A 167 -2.00 20.64 17.72
N GLU A 168 -1.57 19.54 17.15
CA GLU A 168 -0.22 19.37 16.65
C GLU A 168 -0.22 18.63 15.32
N THR A 169 0.66 19.09 14.39
CA THR A 169 0.94 18.38 13.16
C THR A 169 2.35 17.82 13.21
N VAL A 170 2.45 16.51 13.14
CA VAL A 170 3.70 15.79 13.11
C VAL A 170 4.05 15.37 11.69
N SER A 171 5.33 15.35 11.38
CA SER A 171 5.86 14.88 10.10
C SER A 171 6.76 13.67 10.28
N GLY A 172 6.73 12.79 9.32
CA GLY A 172 7.51 11.57 9.33
C GLY A 172 7.77 11.04 7.91
N TRP A 173 8.23 9.82 7.84
CA TRP A 173 8.43 9.10 6.60
C TRP A 173 7.49 7.90 6.51
N MET A 174 7.24 7.45 5.29
CA MET A 174 6.43 6.26 5.03
C MET A 174 7.13 5.31 4.05
N LEU A 175 6.89 4.03 4.24
CA LEU A 175 7.19 2.97 3.31
C LEU A 175 5.91 2.21 3.01
N GLY A 176 5.60 2.00 1.72
CA GLY A 176 4.40 1.29 1.29
C GLY A 176 4.69 0.25 0.23
N ILE A 177 3.88 -0.79 0.23
CA ILE A 177 3.82 -1.79 -0.84
C ILE A 177 2.36 -1.98 -1.25
N GLY A 178 2.12 -2.24 -2.52
CA GLY A 178 0.75 -2.43 -3.00
C GLY A 178 0.68 -3.24 -4.28
N ALA A 179 -0.52 -3.69 -4.55
CA ALA A 179 -0.90 -4.31 -5.80
C ALA A 179 -2.14 -3.60 -6.34
N GLU A 180 -2.15 -3.34 -7.65
CA GLU A 180 -3.24 -2.68 -8.35
C GLU A 180 -3.65 -3.54 -9.56
N TYR A 181 -4.93 -3.69 -9.79
CA TYR A 181 -5.50 -4.48 -10.88
C TYR A 181 -6.37 -3.62 -11.77
N ALA A 182 -6.15 -3.67 -13.07
CA ALA A 182 -6.96 -2.97 -14.05
C ALA A 182 -8.27 -3.73 -14.30
N LEU A 183 -9.37 -3.17 -13.79
CA LEU A 183 -10.73 -3.70 -13.97
C LEU A 183 -11.26 -3.39 -15.39
N SER A 184 -10.89 -2.23 -15.91
CA SER A 184 -11.22 -1.78 -17.26
C SER A 184 -10.16 -0.77 -17.74
N ASN A 185 -10.34 -0.18 -18.91
CA ASN A 185 -9.39 0.80 -19.46
C ASN A 185 -9.15 2.01 -18.56
N ASN A 186 -10.14 2.39 -17.74
CA ASN A 186 -10.06 3.59 -16.90
C ASN A 186 -10.17 3.29 -15.40
N TRP A 187 -10.64 2.13 -15.00
CA TRP A 187 -10.85 1.79 -13.60
C TRP A 187 -9.86 0.76 -13.12
N THR A 188 -9.25 1.03 -11.98
CA THR A 188 -8.36 0.08 -11.30
C THR A 188 -8.80 -0.09 -9.85
N ALA A 189 -8.54 -1.26 -9.28
CA ALA A 189 -8.68 -1.53 -7.86
C ALA A 189 -7.32 -1.80 -7.25
N LYS A 190 -7.05 -1.27 -6.06
CA LYS A 190 -5.78 -1.46 -5.36
C LYS A 190 -5.97 -1.96 -3.94
N ILE A 191 -4.97 -2.68 -3.46
CA ILE A 191 -4.74 -2.97 -2.05
C ILE A 191 -3.33 -2.51 -1.71
N GLU A 192 -3.16 -1.88 -0.56
CA GLU A 192 -1.91 -1.23 -0.18
C GLU A 192 -1.69 -1.34 1.33
N TYR A 193 -0.47 -1.70 1.71
CA TYR A 193 0.01 -1.63 3.07
C TYR A 193 1.08 -0.54 3.19
N ASN A 194 0.90 0.32 4.17
CA ASN A 194 1.82 1.42 4.48
C ASN A 194 2.26 1.32 5.93
N ARG A 195 3.55 1.52 6.13
CA ARG A 195 4.15 1.73 7.45
C ARG A 195 4.68 3.15 7.51
N MET A 196 4.29 3.86 8.54
CA MET A 196 4.70 5.23 8.81
C MET A 196 5.48 5.30 10.11
N ASP A 197 6.45 6.20 10.16
CA ASP A 197 7.28 6.45 11.33
C ASP A 197 7.39 7.98 11.48
N PHE A 198 6.83 8.49 12.57
CA PHE A 198 6.81 9.93 12.86
C PHE A 198 7.97 10.35 13.79
N GLY A 199 8.87 9.42 14.15
CA GLY A 199 10.00 9.69 15.02
C GLY A 199 9.60 10.15 16.43
N ASN A 200 10.57 10.66 17.20
CA ASN A 200 10.35 11.13 18.58
C ASN A 200 9.63 12.49 18.68
N SER A 201 8.94 12.97 17.66
CA SER A 201 8.45 14.35 17.56
C SER A 201 6.93 14.45 17.65
N GLY A 202 6.24 13.58 18.39
CA GLY A 202 4.80 13.65 18.55
C GLY A 202 4.27 13.03 19.82
N PRO A 203 2.98 13.23 20.16
CA PRO A 203 2.34 12.62 21.33
C PRO A 203 2.31 11.08 21.27
N PHE A 204 2.68 10.49 20.15
CA PHE A 204 2.82 9.05 19.90
C PHE A 204 4.30 8.67 19.79
N THR A 205 5.07 9.01 20.80
CA THR A 205 6.50 8.66 20.92
C THR A 205 6.67 7.16 20.84
N ASP A 206 7.43 6.68 19.85
CA ASP A 206 7.77 5.29 19.54
C ASP A 206 6.77 4.53 18.64
N ASP A 207 5.72 5.17 18.13
CA ASP A 207 4.66 4.47 17.44
C ASP A 207 4.84 4.39 15.92
N LYS A 208 5.15 3.20 15.51
CA LYS A 208 5.06 2.77 14.11
C LYS A 208 3.59 2.59 13.76
N PHE A 209 3.09 3.45 12.91
CA PHE A 209 1.72 3.41 12.47
C PHE A 209 1.60 2.60 11.18
N ASN A 210 0.70 1.62 11.17
CA ASN A 210 0.48 0.73 10.06
C ASN A 210 -0.91 0.99 9.47
N ILE A 211 -1.01 0.97 8.14
CA ILE A 211 -2.28 1.14 7.42
C ILE A 211 -2.40 0.03 6.38
N LEU A 212 -3.53 -0.67 6.39
CA LEU A 212 -3.98 -1.53 5.30
C LEU A 212 -5.21 -0.91 4.68
N LYS A 213 -5.14 -0.58 3.39
CA LYS A 213 -6.24 0.06 2.67
C LYS A 213 -6.52 -0.60 1.33
N ALA A 214 -7.78 -0.58 0.93
CA ALA A 214 -8.23 -0.92 -0.41
C ALA A 214 -8.85 0.32 -1.06
N GLY A 215 -8.71 0.46 -2.37
CA GLY A 215 -9.19 1.64 -3.08
C GLY A 215 -9.52 1.36 -4.53
N ILE A 216 -10.18 2.32 -5.13
CA ILE A 216 -10.53 2.35 -6.55
C ILE A 216 -9.99 3.64 -7.13
N ASN A 217 -9.32 3.55 -8.29
CA ASN A 217 -8.84 4.70 -9.03
C ASN A 217 -9.55 4.82 -10.37
N TYR A 218 -9.81 6.05 -10.77
CA TYR A 218 -10.17 6.41 -12.14
C TYR A 218 -8.98 7.08 -12.81
N ARG A 219 -8.55 6.53 -13.94
CA ARG A 219 -7.45 7.06 -14.73
C ARG A 219 -7.97 7.99 -15.81
N PHE A 220 -7.45 9.22 -15.81
CA PHE A 220 -7.71 10.23 -16.82
C PHE A 220 -6.68 10.07 -17.92
N GLY A 221 -7.01 9.41 -18.98
CA GLY A 221 -6.11 9.23 -20.10
C GLY A 221 -6.68 8.18 -21.02
N ALA A 222 -7.05 8.57 -22.22
CA ALA A 222 -7.38 7.63 -23.27
C ALA A 222 -6.12 6.86 -23.67
N PRO A 223 -6.22 5.58 -24.03
CA PRO A 223 -5.17 4.91 -24.78
C PRO A 223 -5.01 5.69 -26.10
N GLY A 224 -3.94 6.48 -26.23
CA GLY A 224 -3.69 7.25 -27.44
C GLY A 224 -3.17 8.68 -27.24
N TRP A 225 -2.73 9.06 -26.03
CA TRP A 225 -2.00 10.31 -25.89
C TRP A 225 -0.63 10.15 -26.54
N PRO A 226 -0.33 10.94 -27.58
CA PRO A 226 0.96 10.89 -28.26
C PRO A 226 1.97 11.69 -27.41
N PHE A 227 2.74 11.03 -26.59
CA PHE A 227 4.07 11.47 -26.17
C PHE A 227 4.92 10.21 -25.95
#